data_701075b588f577d8fb1d25dc0096b6bc
#
_entry.id   701075b588f577d8fb1d25dc0096b6bc
#
_cell.length_a   1.000
_cell.length_b   1.000
_cell.length_c   1.000
_cell.angle_alpha   90.00
_cell.angle_beta   90.00
_cell.angle_gamma   90.00
#
_symmetry.space_group_name_H-M   'P 1'
#
loop_
_entity.id
_entity.type
_entity.pdbx_description
1 polymer ?
#
loop_
_entity_poly.entity_id
_entity_poly.type
_entity_poly.pdbx_seq_one_letter_code
_entity_poly.pdbx_strand_id
1 'polypeptide(L)'
;MPDHHNETQVRNQTARLALCGMMAALIFVATYFVKLPMAMTSGYVHLGDGFILLAASMLGWAAVPAAAVGSMLADLLGGYAVYLLPTLVIKGLVAAIAVLALRARHEWLRVLGLILAEAAMVAGYFVVEWLLLGYGFAAASASVLGNAMQGLSGVVVGLLLIPLLK
;
A
#
# COMPACT_ATOMS: atom_id res chain seq x y z
N MET A 1 18.55 -26.70 30.99
CA MET A 1 18.50 -26.92 29.53
C MET A 1 17.76 -25.73 28.90
N PRO A 2 18.33 -25.03 27.92
CA PRO A 2 17.59 -23.99 27.23
C PRO A 2 16.38 -24.61 26.54
N ASP A 3 15.25 -23.93 26.63
CA ASP A 3 13.99 -24.41 26.10
C ASP A 3 13.98 -24.20 24.57
N HIS A 4 14.36 -25.21 23.81
CA HIS A 4 14.44 -25.21 22.35
C HIS A 4 13.14 -24.74 21.68
N HIS A 5 11.99 -24.88 22.35
CA HIS A 5 10.71 -24.41 21.85
C HIS A 5 10.63 -22.88 21.86
N ASN A 6 11.15 -22.25 22.90
CA ASN A 6 11.17 -20.80 23.06
C ASN A 6 12.14 -20.13 22.07
N GLU A 7 13.31 -20.71 21.87
CA GLU A 7 14.30 -20.22 20.88
C GLU A 7 13.76 -20.26 19.44
N THR A 8 13.05 -21.33 19.07
CA THR A 8 12.44 -21.45 17.74
C THR A 8 11.34 -20.43 17.53
N GLN A 9 10.51 -20.18 18.53
CA GLN A 9 9.45 -19.16 18.46
C GLN A 9 10.04 -17.75 18.32
N VAL A 10 11.04 -17.40 19.13
CA VAL A 10 11.73 -16.10 19.06
C VAL A 10 12.37 -15.89 17.69
N ARG A 11 13.06 -16.90 17.16
CA ARG A 11 13.68 -16.84 15.81
C ARG A 11 12.65 -16.61 14.71
N ASN A 12 11.50 -17.28 14.76
CA ASN A 12 10.44 -17.13 13.77
C ASN A 12 9.78 -15.75 13.85
N GLN A 13 9.59 -15.21 15.06
CA GLN A 13 9.07 -13.85 15.25
C GLN A 13 10.06 -12.80 14.73
N THR A 14 11.36 -12.94 15.03
CA THR A 14 12.41 -12.03 14.55
C THR A 14 12.50 -12.03 13.02
N ALA A 15 12.47 -13.21 12.39
CA ALA A 15 12.48 -13.33 10.94
C ALA A 15 11.25 -12.66 10.30
N ARG A 16 10.07 -12.82 10.91
CA ARG A 16 8.83 -12.17 10.45
C ARG A 16 8.89 -10.64 10.58
N LEU A 17 9.42 -10.13 11.68
CA LEU A 17 9.63 -8.70 11.90
C LEU A 17 10.63 -8.12 10.88
N ALA A 18 11.74 -8.83 10.64
CA ALA A 18 12.72 -8.43 9.64
C ALA A 18 12.08 -8.35 8.23
N LEU A 19 11.27 -9.36 7.86
CA LEU A 19 10.57 -9.36 6.58
C LEU A 19 9.55 -8.21 6.48
N CYS A 20 8.84 -7.88 7.56
CA CYS A 20 7.95 -6.71 7.61
C CYS A 20 8.74 -5.41 7.40
N GLY A 21 9.89 -5.25 8.05
CA GLY A 21 10.77 -4.09 7.88
C GLY A 21 11.31 -3.98 6.44
N MET A 22 11.72 -5.10 5.85
CA MET A 22 12.17 -5.15 4.45
C MET A 22 11.05 -4.75 3.48
N MET A 23 9.83 -5.27 3.68
CA MET A 23 8.69 -4.90 2.82
C MET A 23 8.29 -3.43 3.01
N ALA A 24 8.31 -2.90 4.23
CA ALA A 24 8.08 -1.47 4.47
C ALA A 24 9.13 -0.61 3.77
N ALA A 25 10.41 -0.99 3.83
CA ALA A 25 11.50 -0.32 3.12
C ALA A 25 11.34 -0.39 1.59
N LEU A 26 10.93 -1.54 1.05
CA LEU A 26 10.68 -1.70 -0.38
C LEU A 26 9.50 -0.85 -0.87
N ILE A 27 8.41 -0.82 -0.10
CA ILE A 27 7.26 0.06 -0.36
C ILE A 27 7.71 1.53 -0.30
N PHE A 28 8.47 1.91 0.72
CA PHE A 28 9.04 3.25 0.82
C PHE A 28 9.86 3.62 -0.41
N VAL A 29 10.80 2.78 -0.83
CA VAL A 29 11.69 3.03 -1.99
C VAL A 29 10.86 3.17 -3.27
N ALA A 30 9.94 2.24 -3.53
CA ALA A 30 9.10 2.27 -4.74
C ALA A 30 8.15 3.50 -4.77
N THR A 31 7.73 3.98 -3.61
CA THR A 31 6.90 5.18 -3.47
C THR A 31 7.76 6.45 -3.59
N TYR A 32 8.94 6.47 -2.99
CA TYR A 32 9.78 7.66 -2.89
C TYR A 32 10.53 8.00 -4.19
N PHE A 33 11.09 7.00 -4.89
CA PHE A 33 11.93 7.24 -6.05
C PHE A 33 11.17 7.33 -7.38
N VAL A 34 10.00 6.74 -7.46
CA VAL A 34 9.16 6.79 -8.68
C VAL A 34 7.96 7.69 -8.42
N LYS A 35 8.14 8.99 -8.64
CA LYS A 35 7.11 10.01 -8.40
C LYS A 35 6.80 10.79 -9.67
N LEU A 36 5.52 10.85 -10.02
CA LEU A 36 4.98 11.73 -11.05
C LEU A 36 4.01 12.71 -10.37
N PRO A 37 4.39 13.99 -10.22
CA PRO A 37 3.54 14.99 -9.56
C PRO A 37 2.21 15.17 -10.28
N MET A 38 1.13 15.36 -9.52
CA MET A 38 -0.17 15.73 -10.06
C MET A 38 -0.31 17.25 -10.17
N ALA A 39 -0.88 17.72 -11.30
CA ALA A 39 -0.88 19.15 -11.62
C ALA A 39 -1.83 20.00 -10.76
N MET A 40 -2.91 19.43 -10.22
CA MET A 40 -3.99 20.18 -9.55
C MET A 40 -4.07 19.95 -8.05
N THR A 41 -3.29 19.03 -7.52
CA THR A 41 -3.18 18.75 -6.07
C THR A 41 -1.72 18.70 -5.68
N SER A 42 -1.44 18.70 -4.37
CA SER A 42 -0.08 18.45 -3.89
C SER A 42 0.29 16.96 -3.87
N GLY A 43 -0.52 16.09 -4.51
CA GLY A 43 -0.27 14.65 -4.57
C GLY A 43 0.66 14.25 -5.72
N TYR A 44 0.96 12.95 -5.79
CA TYR A 44 1.79 12.33 -6.82
C TYR A 44 1.39 10.88 -7.07
N VAL A 45 1.69 10.36 -8.26
CA VAL A 45 1.52 8.96 -8.66
C VAL A 45 2.83 8.20 -8.46
N HIS A 46 2.78 6.96 -8.00
CA HIS A 46 3.95 6.13 -7.72
C HIS A 46 3.68 4.63 -7.93
N LEU A 47 4.72 3.78 -7.89
CA LEU A 47 4.61 2.34 -8.08
C LEU A 47 4.52 1.53 -6.76
N GLY A 48 4.45 2.20 -5.61
CA GLY A 48 4.46 1.55 -4.29
C GLY A 48 3.33 0.56 -4.05
N ASP A 49 2.15 0.76 -4.69
CA ASP A 49 0.97 -0.07 -4.46
C ASP A 49 1.15 -1.52 -4.89
N GLY A 50 1.86 -1.78 -5.99
CA GLY A 50 2.20 -3.14 -6.38
C GLY A 50 2.98 -3.91 -5.29
N PHE A 51 3.85 -3.22 -4.58
CA PHE A 51 4.59 -3.80 -3.44
C PHE A 51 3.74 -3.91 -2.18
N ILE A 52 2.70 -3.08 -2.01
CA ILE A 52 1.69 -3.26 -0.96
C ILE A 52 0.91 -4.55 -1.19
N LEU A 53 0.45 -4.78 -2.41
CA LEU A 53 -0.26 -6.02 -2.78
C LEU A 53 0.64 -7.25 -2.63
N LEU A 54 1.92 -7.14 -3.00
CA LEU A 54 2.92 -8.18 -2.78
C LEU A 54 3.11 -8.47 -1.29
N ALA A 55 3.29 -7.43 -0.47
CA ALA A 55 3.40 -7.55 0.98
C ALA A 55 2.17 -8.24 1.60
N ALA A 56 0.96 -7.89 1.13
CA ALA A 56 -0.28 -8.54 1.57
C ALA A 56 -0.27 -10.04 1.31
N SER A 57 0.29 -10.49 0.17
CA SER A 57 0.40 -11.91 -0.16
C SER A 57 1.43 -12.66 0.69
N MET A 58 2.54 -12.01 1.07
CA MET A 58 3.64 -12.63 1.82
C MET A 58 3.42 -12.60 3.34
N LEU A 59 2.93 -11.48 3.86
CA LEU A 59 2.88 -11.18 5.29
C LEU A 59 1.48 -11.34 5.89
N GLY A 60 0.44 -11.42 5.06
CA GLY A 60 -0.94 -11.36 5.55
C GLY A 60 -1.17 -10.06 6.34
N TRP A 61 -1.79 -10.13 7.51
CA TRP A 61 -2.12 -8.95 8.32
C TRP A 61 -0.92 -8.08 8.74
N ALA A 62 0.29 -8.65 8.77
CA ALA A 62 1.49 -7.86 9.07
C ALA A 62 1.89 -6.92 7.91
N ALA A 63 1.29 -7.08 6.72
CA ALA A 63 1.44 -6.12 5.63
C ALA A 63 0.77 -4.77 5.93
N VAL A 64 -0.27 -4.73 6.77
CA VAL A 64 -1.01 -3.51 7.09
C VAL A 64 -0.09 -2.44 7.70
N PRO A 65 0.59 -2.68 8.82
CA PRO A 65 1.53 -1.68 9.36
C PRO A 65 2.73 -1.45 8.42
N ALA A 66 3.22 -2.45 7.70
CA ALA A 66 4.33 -2.28 6.77
C ALA A 66 3.96 -1.32 5.61
N ALA A 67 2.78 -1.48 5.02
CA ALA A 67 2.26 -0.60 3.98
C ALA A 67 2.01 0.82 4.50
N ALA A 68 1.32 0.94 5.63
CA ALA A 68 0.99 2.21 6.24
C ALA A 68 2.25 3.04 6.56
N VAL A 69 3.21 2.44 7.26
CA VAL A 69 4.43 3.12 7.69
C VAL A 69 5.37 3.38 6.51
N GLY A 70 5.57 2.41 5.62
CA GLY A 70 6.44 2.57 4.45
C GLY A 70 5.98 3.71 3.54
N SER A 71 4.66 3.78 3.24
CA SER A 71 4.10 4.85 2.41
C SER A 71 4.11 6.20 3.12
N MET A 72 3.75 6.24 4.40
CA MET A 72 3.78 7.47 5.22
C MET A 72 5.19 8.07 5.28
N LEU A 73 6.23 7.25 5.47
CA LEU A 73 7.62 7.72 5.47
C LEU A 73 8.04 8.29 4.11
N ALA A 74 7.51 7.76 3.00
CA ALA A 74 7.77 8.31 1.68
C ALA A 74 7.16 9.71 1.52
N ASP A 75 5.99 9.96 2.08
CA ASP A 75 5.38 11.29 2.10
C ASP A 75 6.18 12.25 2.99
N LEU A 76 6.54 11.80 4.18
CA LEU A 76 7.31 12.62 5.13
C LEU A 76 8.63 13.09 4.54
N LEU A 77 9.43 12.17 4.03
CA LEU A 77 10.75 12.48 3.45
C LEU A 77 10.65 13.09 2.05
N GLY A 78 9.53 12.89 1.37
CA GLY A 78 9.24 13.44 0.06
C GLY A 78 8.74 14.88 0.05
N GLY A 79 8.49 15.47 1.22
CA GLY A 79 7.94 16.83 1.34
C GLY A 79 6.42 16.90 1.22
N TYR A 80 5.71 15.77 1.33
CA TYR A 80 4.25 15.67 1.24
C TYR A 80 3.60 15.53 2.62
N ALA A 81 4.07 16.28 3.60
CA ALA A 81 3.67 16.15 5.01
C ALA A 81 2.14 16.25 5.24
N VAL A 82 1.42 16.98 4.39
CA VAL A 82 -0.04 17.12 4.44
C VAL A 82 -0.77 15.79 4.21
N TYR A 83 -0.15 14.84 3.47
CA TYR A 83 -0.70 13.51 3.20
C TYR A 83 -0.31 12.45 4.24
N LEU A 84 0.54 12.76 5.19
CA LEU A 84 1.12 11.80 6.15
C LEU A 84 0.07 10.93 6.85
N LEU A 85 -0.92 11.55 7.51
CA LEU A 85 -2.00 10.83 8.18
C LEU A 85 -2.98 10.17 7.18
N PRO A 86 -3.45 10.87 6.14
CA PRO A 86 -4.26 10.24 5.10
C PRO A 86 -3.60 8.99 4.51
N THR A 87 -2.34 9.07 4.11
CA THR A 87 -1.61 7.94 3.51
C THR A 87 -1.46 6.78 4.48
N LEU A 88 -1.13 7.04 5.75
CA LEU A 88 -1.06 6.00 6.77
C LEU A 88 -2.37 5.19 6.84
N VAL A 89 -3.51 5.87 6.86
CA VAL A 89 -4.83 5.23 6.97
C VAL A 89 -5.21 4.54 5.64
N ILE A 90 -5.09 5.24 4.52
CA ILE A 90 -5.51 4.74 3.20
C ILE A 90 -4.66 3.53 2.79
N LYS A 91 -3.33 3.59 2.91
CA LYS A 91 -2.46 2.48 2.51
C LYS A 91 -2.56 1.28 3.45
N GLY A 92 -2.82 1.53 4.74
CA GLY A 92 -3.21 0.47 5.68
C GLY A 92 -4.51 -0.21 5.27
N LEU A 93 -5.53 0.56 4.86
CA LEU A 93 -6.81 0.04 4.37
C LEU A 93 -6.64 -0.78 3.08
N VAL A 94 -5.87 -0.27 2.11
CA VAL A 94 -5.53 -1.01 0.87
C VAL A 94 -4.92 -2.37 1.21
N ALA A 95 -3.90 -2.40 2.07
CA ALA A 95 -3.27 -3.64 2.50
C ALA A 95 -4.26 -4.59 3.19
N ALA A 96 -5.14 -4.08 4.05
CA ALA A 96 -6.14 -4.89 4.74
C ALA A 96 -7.15 -5.52 3.76
N ILE A 97 -7.67 -4.74 2.80
CA ILE A 97 -8.58 -5.25 1.76
C ILE A 97 -7.85 -6.29 0.89
N ALA A 98 -6.60 -6.02 0.49
CA ALA A 98 -5.79 -6.96 -0.29
C ALA A 98 -5.57 -8.29 0.45
N VAL A 99 -5.29 -8.26 1.76
CA VAL A 99 -5.16 -9.48 2.59
C VAL A 99 -6.45 -10.29 2.58
N LEU A 100 -7.61 -9.65 2.69
CA LEU A 100 -8.90 -10.34 2.63
C LEU A 100 -9.18 -10.90 1.23
N ALA A 101 -8.90 -10.12 0.19
CA ALA A 101 -9.07 -10.51 -1.21
C ALA A 101 -8.26 -11.77 -1.56
N LEU A 102 -6.99 -11.81 -1.14
CA LEU A 102 -6.08 -12.91 -1.45
C LEU A 102 -6.46 -14.24 -0.76
N ARG A 103 -7.36 -14.21 0.24
CA ARG A 103 -7.93 -15.41 0.87
C ARG A 103 -9.09 -16.03 0.09
N ALA A 104 -9.60 -15.36 -0.95
CA ALA A 104 -10.70 -15.88 -1.75
C ALA A 104 -10.31 -17.19 -2.45
N ARG A 105 -11.31 -18.10 -2.63
CA ARG A 105 -11.06 -19.42 -3.25
C ARG A 105 -10.81 -19.31 -4.76
N HIS A 106 -11.50 -18.39 -5.43
CA HIS A 106 -11.44 -18.24 -6.89
C HIS A 106 -10.51 -17.11 -7.28
N GLU A 107 -9.70 -17.31 -8.31
CA GLU A 107 -8.74 -16.33 -8.81
C GLU A 107 -9.43 -15.01 -9.22
N TRP A 108 -10.58 -15.09 -9.90
CA TRP A 108 -11.31 -13.88 -10.30
C TRP A 108 -11.77 -13.03 -9.10
N LEU A 109 -12.13 -13.66 -7.96
CA LEU A 109 -12.46 -12.94 -6.72
C LEU A 109 -11.25 -12.28 -6.11
N ARG A 110 -10.06 -12.89 -6.22
CA ARG A 110 -8.80 -12.27 -5.77
C ARG A 110 -8.52 -11.02 -6.58
N VAL A 111 -8.57 -11.15 -7.93
CA VAL A 111 -8.33 -10.01 -8.82
C VAL A 111 -9.34 -8.90 -8.56
N LEU A 112 -10.63 -9.22 -8.47
CA LEU A 112 -11.67 -8.23 -8.15
C LEU A 112 -11.41 -7.55 -6.81
N GLY A 113 -11.02 -8.30 -5.80
CA GLY A 113 -10.70 -7.74 -4.48
C GLY A 113 -9.47 -6.83 -4.48
N LEU A 114 -8.43 -7.14 -5.28
CA LEU A 114 -7.29 -6.24 -5.46
C LEU A 114 -7.69 -4.95 -6.17
N ILE A 115 -8.55 -5.03 -7.19
CA ILE A 115 -9.11 -3.84 -7.86
C ILE A 115 -9.94 -3.02 -6.86
N LEU A 116 -10.74 -3.65 -6.00
CA LEU A 116 -11.51 -2.95 -4.97
C LEU A 116 -10.61 -2.29 -3.92
N ALA A 117 -9.46 -2.88 -3.58
CA ALA A 117 -8.48 -2.26 -2.70
C ALA A 117 -7.95 -0.95 -3.29
N GLU A 118 -7.58 -0.95 -4.56
CA GLU A 118 -7.12 0.27 -5.25
C GLU A 118 -8.25 1.28 -5.49
N ALA A 119 -9.46 0.82 -5.76
CA ALA A 119 -10.62 1.71 -5.84
C ALA A 119 -10.90 2.42 -4.50
N ALA A 120 -10.72 1.72 -3.37
CA ALA A 120 -10.81 2.32 -2.04
C ALA A 120 -9.71 3.38 -1.82
N MET A 121 -8.49 3.16 -2.36
CA MET A 121 -7.43 4.17 -2.36
C MET A 121 -7.85 5.42 -3.13
N VAL A 122 -8.33 5.25 -4.36
CA VAL A 122 -8.77 6.38 -5.21
C VAL A 122 -9.86 7.18 -4.52
N ALA A 123 -10.88 6.51 -3.99
CA ALA A 123 -11.97 7.15 -3.25
C ALA A 123 -11.46 7.84 -1.97
N GLY A 124 -10.55 7.22 -1.25
CA GLY A 124 -9.97 7.76 -0.03
C GLY A 124 -9.22 9.07 -0.28
N TYR A 125 -8.32 9.11 -1.25
CA TYR A 125 -7.61 10.35 -1.60
C TYR A 125 -8.55 11.41 -2.14
N PHE A 126 -9.54 11.05 -2.98
CA PHE A 126 -10.55 12.00 -3.45
C PHE A 126 -11.27 12.68 -2.28
N VAL A 127 -11.76 11.91 -1.31
CA VAL A 127 -12.47 12.44 -0.13
C VAL A 127 -11.55 13.32 0.71
N VAL A 128 -10.31 12.89 0.93
CA VAL A 128 -9.32 13.65 1.70
C VAL A 128 -9.01 14.98 1.01
N GLU A 129 -8.71 14.98 -0.27
CA GLU A 129 -8.38 16.19 -1.04
C GLU A 129 -9.54 17.15 -1.13
N TRP A 130 -10.76 16.65 -1.32
CA TRP A 130 -11.95 17.47 -1.40
C TRP A 130 -12.35 18.05 -0.06
N LEU A 131 -12.52 17.21 0.98
CA LEU A 131 -13.16 17.58 2.23
C LEU A 131 -12.18 17.99 3.34
N LEU A 132 -11.02 17.33 3.41
CA LEU A 132 -10.08 17.55 4.52
C LEU A 132 -8.97 18.55 4.17
N LEU A 133 -8.44 18.49 2.94
CA LEU A 133 -7.37 19.40 2.51
C LEU A 133 -7.89 20.65 1.82
N GLY A 134 -9.20 20.72 1.51
CA GLY A 134 -9.84 21.92 0.98
C GLY A 134 -9.42 22.30 -0.45
N TYR A 135 -8.89 21.37 -1.24
CA TYR A 135 -8.51 21.65 -2.64
C TYR A 135 -9.71 21.91 -3.56
N GLY A 136 -10.92 21.58 -3.09
CA GLY A 136 -12.15 21.72 -3.85
C GLY A 136 -12.45 20.53 -4.77
N PHE A 137 -13.72 20.41 -5.16
CA PHE A 137 -14.21 19.28 -5.94
C PHE A 137 -13.51 19.12 -7.30
N ALA A 138 -13.23 20.21 -8.00
CA ALA A 138 -12.60 20.17 -9.32
C ALA A 138 -11.16 19.62 -9.26
N ALA A 139 -10.34 20.09 -8.31
CA ALA A 139 -8.97 19.61 -8.15
C ALA A 139 -8.93 18.15 -7.68
N ALA A 140 -9.76 17.79 -6.69
CA ALA A 140 -9.88 16.41 -6.23
C ALA A 140 -10.36 15.46 -7.34
N SER A 141 -11.29 15.90 -8.20
CA SER A 141 -11.75 15.12 -9.37
C SER A 141 -10.64 14.92 -10.41
N ALA A 142 -9.80 15.93 -10.62
CA ALA A 142 -8.67 15.82 -11.54
C ALA A 142 -7.61 14.81 -11.03
N SER A 143 -7.42 14.69 -9.73
CA SER A 143 -6.49 13.72 -9.14
C SER A 143 -6.96 12.26 -9.26
N VAL A 144 -8.28 12.03 -9.42
CA VAL A 144 -8.84 10.68 -9.57
C VAL A 144 -8.20 9.92 -10.72
N LEU A 145 -7.95 10.58 -11.87
CA LEU A 145 -7.31 9.92 -13.02
C LEU A 145 -5.91 9.44 -12.68
N GLY A 146 -5.09 10.27 -12.03
CA GLY A 146 -3.73 9.92 -11.60
C GLY A 146 -3.75 8.76 -10.61
N ASN A 147 -4.59 8.84 -9.59
CA ASN A 147 -4.75 7.78 -8.58
C ASN A 147 -5.29 6.48 -9.20
N ALA A 148 -6.20 6.56 -10.19
CA ALA A 148 -6.71 5.38 -10.91
C ALA A 148 -5.60 4.71 -11.74
N MET A 149 -4.77 5.48 -12.44
CA MET A 149 -3.60 4.95 -13.16
C MET A 149 -2.60 4.30 -12.20
N GLN A 150 -2.37 4.89 -11.04
CA GLN A 150 -1.55 4.33 -9.98
C GLN A 150 -2.11 2.99 -9.49
N GLY A 151 -3.39 2.93 -9.15
CA GLY A 151 -4.04 1.70 -8.70
C GLY A 151 -4.01 0.60 -9.77
N LEU A 152 -4.26 0.96 -11.04
CA LEU A 152 -4.17 0.00 -12.14
C LEU A 152 -2.74 -0.57 -12.26
N SER A 153 -1.72 0.30 -12.22
CA SER A 153 -0.32 -0.15 -12.25
C SER A 153 0.01 -1.02 -11.03
N GLY A 154 -0.51 -0.68 -9.85
CA GLY A 154 -0.38 -1.48 -8.64
C GLY A 154 -0.95 -2.89 -8.80
N VAL A 155 -2.17 -3.01 -9.33
CA VAL A 155 -2.80 -4.33 -9.61
C VAL A 155 -1.97 -5.12 -10.62
N VAL A 156 -1.53 -4.49 -11.73
CA VAL A 156 -0.69 -5.17 -12.75
C VAL A 156 0.61 -5.67 -12.13
N VAL A 157 1.34 -4.83 -11.40
CA VAL A 157 2.59 -5.23 -10.74
C VAL A 157 2.34 -6.34 -9.72
N GLY A 158 1.29 -6.22 -8.90
CA GLY A 158 0.89 -7.25 -7.94
C GLY A 158 0.61 -8.60 -8.61
N LEU A 159 -0.18 -8.61 -9.70
CA LEU A 159 -0.52 -9.83 -10.44
C LEU A 159 0.69 -10.47 -11.14
N LEU A 160 1.70 -9.69 -11.50
CA LEU A 160 2.95 -10.20 -12.07
C LEU A 160 3.89 -10.78 -11.00
N LEU A 161 4.00 -10.12 -9.84
CA LEU A 161 4.95 -10.51 -8.80
C LEU A 161 4.45 -11.61 -7.87
N ILE A 162 3.16 -11.60 -7.51
CA ILE A 162 2.59 -12.58 -6.55
C ILE A 162 2.77 -14.04 -7.00
N PRO A 163 2.57 -14.42 -8.28
CA PRO A 163 2.78 -15.80 -8.72
C PRO A 163 4.23 -16.26 -8.65
N LEU A 164 5.21 -15.33 -8.73
CA LEU A 164 6.63 -15.66 -8.68
C LEU A 164 7.10 -16.09 -7.28
N LEU A 165 6.27 -15.87 -6.25
CA LEU A 165 6.56 -16.22 -4.86
C LEU A 165 5.91 -17.54 -4.40
N LYS A 166 5.17 -18.19 -5.27
CA LYS A 166 4.53 -19.49 -5.01
C LYS A 166 5.38 -20.64 -5.54
#